data_4285c0c6cf945081432c52a7052d4ebc
#
_entry.id   4285c0c6cf945081432c52a7052d4ebc
#
_cell.length_a   1.000
_cell.length_b   1.000
_cell.length_c   1.000
_cell.angle_alpha   90.00
_cell.angle_beta   90.00
_cell.angle_gamma   90.00
#
_symmetry.space_group_name_H-M   'P 1'
#
loop_
_entity.id
_entity.type
_entity.pdbx_description
1 polymer ?
#
loop_
_entity_poly.entity_id
_entity_poly.type
_entity_poly.pdbx_seq_one_letter_code
_entity_poly.pdbx_strand_id
1 'polypeptide(L)'
;MSRALYLYGAGSGNDFLHDVAGAGELGPVQINEYIENLPTVTVNEKTYRFINGIGYGIDGYCCEVGDAMQAKNPGKPVNYTAIAIKGLLFHYRPVNATITVDGESRTYRRVWLAPTMKGRYYGGGMMVAPGQDRKSADGKVTSVVMYGSGKLKTLAVFPSIFEGKHIAHKEMVEVREGHEITVAFDHPTALQVDGETILGVTSYTVRAGVPAKVAEPV
;
A
#
# COMPACT_ATOMS: atom_id res chain seq x y z
N MET A 1 -11.01 -5.42 -30.69
CA MET A 1 -10.96 -6.49 -29.65
C MET A 1 -9.67 -6.33 -28.87
N SER A 2 -9.74 -5.99 -27.59
CA SER A 2 -8.55 -5.99 -26.72
C SER A 2 -8.06 -7.43 -26.52
N ARG A 3 -6.74 -7.65 -26.59
CA ARG A 3 -6.16 -8.97 -26.29
C ARG A 3 -6.39 -9.31 -24.82
N ALA A 4 -6.75 -10.56 -24.53
CA ALA A 4 -6.84 -11.05 -23.15
C ALA A 4 -5.43 -11.14 -22.54
N LEU A 5 -5.24 -10.49 -21.39
CA LEU A 5 -4.01 -10.51 -20.60
C LEU A 5 -4.23 -11.38 -19.38
N TYR A 6 -3.27 -12.27 -19.10
CA TYR A 6 -3.31 -13.18 -17.95
C TYR A 6 -2.09 -12.97 -17.07
N LEU A 7 -2.32 -12.95 -15.77
CA LEU A 7 -1.28 -12.92 -14.75
C LEU A 7 -1.14 -14.30 -14.09
N TYR A 8 0.10 -14.76 -13.92
CA TYR A 8 0.46 -15.99 -13.23
C TYR A 8 1.22 -15.69 -11.95
N GLY A 9 1.01 -16.49 -10.92
CA GLY A 9 1.75 -16.41 -9.66
C GLY A 9 3.15 -16.97 -9.81
N ALA A 10 4.15 -16.11 -10.01
CA ALA A 10 5.56 -16.49 -10.11
C ALA A 10 6.43 -15.88 -8.98
N GLY A 11 5.90 -14.93 -8.24
CA GLY A 11 6.58 -14.25 -7.14
C GLY A 11 6.27 -14.86 -5.76
N SER A 12 7.02 -14.45 -4.76
CA SER A 12 6.81 -14.87 -3.36
C SER A 12 5.63 -14.16 -2.67
N GLY A 13 5.23 -12.99 -3.15
CA GLY A 13 4.17 -12.17 -2.53
C GLY A 13 2.79 -12.47 -3.09
N ASN A 14 2.65 -12.40 -4.42
CA ASN A 14 1.40 -12.63 -5.16
C ASN A 14 0.16 -11.88 -4.61
N ASP A 15 0.37 -10.73 -3.96
CA ASP A 15 -0.67 -9.98 -3.24
C ASP A 15 -1.90 -9.67 -4.10
N PHE A 16 -1.67 -9.32 -5.39
CA PHE A 16 -2.77 -9.09 -6.33
C PHE A 16 -3.58 -10.37 -6.57
N LEU A 17 -2.92 -11.50 -6.81
CA LEU A 17 -3.60 -12.78 -7.07
C LEU A 17 -4.37 -13.27 -5.84
N HIS A 18 -3.79 -13.13 -4.64
CA HIS A 18 -4.50 -13.42 -3.40
C HIS A 18 -5.76 -12.57 -3.22
N ASP A 19 -5.70 -11.32 -3.68
CA ASP A 19 -6.82 -10.40 -3.58
C ASP A 19 -7.98 -10.74 -4.52
N VAL A 20 -7.69 -11.21 -5.74
CA VAL A 20 -8.71 -11.44 -6.78
C VAL A 20 -9.14 -12.90 -6.91
N ALA A 21 -8.28 -13.86 -6.59
CA ALA A 21 -8.54 -15.29 -6.68
C ALA A 21 -8.90 -15.94 -5.34
N GLY A 22 -8.66 -15.25 -4.21
CA GLY A 22 -8.83 -15.80 -2.87
C GLY A 22 -7.71 -16.78 -2.47
N ALA A 23 -7.93 -17.56 -1.41
CA ALA A 23 -6.93 -18.43 -0.79
C ALA A 23 -6.72 -19.80 -1.50
N GLY A 24 -7.23 -19.98 -2.72
CA GLY A 24 -7.10 -21.22 -3.50
C GLY A 24 -5.78 -21.32 -4.28
N GLU A 25 -5.67 -22.35 -5.14
CA GLU A 25 -4.57 -22.43 -6.10
C GLU A 25 -4.57 -21.21 -7.02
N LEU A 26 -3.45 -20.51 -7.09
CA LEU A 26 -3.27 -19.31 -7.90
C LEU A 26 -3.06 -19.70 -9.36
N GLY A 27 -4.14 -20.05 -10.04
CA GLY A 27 -4.17 -20.24 -11.49
C GLY A 27 -4.01 -18.92 -12.26
N PRO A 28 -3.96 -18.96 -13.60
CA PRO A 28 -3.92 -17.76 -14.41
C PRO A 28 -5.20 -16.95 -14.25
N VAL A 29 -5.05 -15.65 -13.93
CA VAL A 29 -6.17 -14.71 -13.79
C VAL A 29 -6.16 -13.72 -14.94
N GLN A 30 -7.29 -13.56 -15.64
CA GLN A 30 -7.43 -12.50 -16.64
C GLN A 30 -7.50 -11.16 -15.95
N ILE A 31 -6.62 -10.22 -16.33
CA ILE A 31 -6.42 -8.95 -15.61
C ILE A 31 -6.95 -7.71 -16.34
N ASN A 32 -7.53 -7.85 -17.53
CA ASN A 32 -7.97 -6.71 -18.34
C ASN A 32 -8.84 -5.72 -17.56
N GLU A 33 -9.86 -6.21 -16.86
CA GLU A 33 -10.78 -5.36 -16.07
C GLU A 33 -10.09 -4.61 -14.92
N TYR A 34 -8.99 -5.15 -14.39
CA TYR A 34 -8.26 -4.56 -13.25
C TYR A 34 -7.27 -3.48 -13.66
N ILE A 35 -6.85 -3.46 -14.94
CA ILE A 35 -5.86 -2.51 -15.45
C ILE A 35 -6.46 -1.35 -16.25
N GLU A 36 -7.75 -1.39 -16.56
CA GLU A 36 -8.42 -0.34 -17.34
C GLU A 36 -8.46 1.01 -16.59
N ASN A 37 -8.68 0.97 -15.29
CA ASN A 37 -8.88 2.15 -14.44
C ASN A 37 -7.91 2.15 -13.25
N LEU A 38 -6.61 1.99 -13.52
CA LEU A 38 -5.60 2.04 -12.49
C LEU A 38 -5.50 3.45 -11.89
N PRO A 39 -5.42 3.57 -10.56
CA PRO A 39 -5.10 4.82 -9.91
C PRO A 39 -3.69 5.28 -10.29
N THR A 40 -3.46 6.56 -10.13
CA THR A 40 -2.16 7.18 -10.34
C THR A 40 -1.61 7.71 -9.03
N VAL A 41 -0.28 7.71 -8.90
CA VAL A 41 0.44 8.42 -7.84
C VAL A 41 1.39 9.42 -8.47
N THR A 42 1.36 10.65 -7.98
CA THR A 42 2.35 11.68 -8.32
C THR A 42 3.29 11.88 -7.14
N VAL A 43 4.58 11.70 -7.40
CA VAL A 43 5.67 11.87 -6.43
C VAL A 43 6.89 12.46 -7.15
N ASN A 44 7.53 13.48 -6.55
CA ASN A 44 8.69 14.16 -7.11
C ASN A 44 8.47 14.58 -8.60
N GLU A 45 7.30 15.17 -8.90
CA GLU A 45 6.87 15.62 -10.24
C GLU A 45 6.66 14.51 -11.28
N LYS A 46 6.82 13.25 -10.89
CA LYS A 46 6.57 12.08 -11.75
C LYS A 46 5.26 11.40 -11.37
N THR A 47 4.56 10.88 -12.39
CA THR A 47 3.31 10.16 -12.19
C THR A 47 3.47 8.71 -12.62
N TYR A 48 3.06 7.80 -11.74
CA TYR A 48 3.08 6.36 -11.94
C TYR A 48 1.66 5.81 -11.81
N ARG A 49 1.40 4.65 -12.40
CA ARG A 49 0.20 3.84 -12.13
C ARG A 49 0.55 2.73 -11.18
N PHE A 50 -0.40 2.29 -10.36
CA PHE A 50 -0.21 1.17 -9.46
C PHE A 50 -1.45 0.27 -9.41
N ILE A 51 -1.23 -1.00 -9.09
CA ILE A 51 -2.29 -2.03 -9.07
C ILE A 51 -2.67 -2.45 -7.66
N ASN A 52 -1.72 -2.47 -6.71
CA ASN A 52 -1.95 -2.85 -5.32
C ASN A 52 -1.98 -1.64 -4.40
N GLY A 53 -0.87 -0.93 -4.28
CA GLY A 53 -0.79 0.18 -3.34
C GLY A 53 0.55 0.87 -3.27
N ILE A 54 0.51 1.94 -2.49
CA ILE A 54 1.64 2.77 -2.12
C ILE A 54 1.94 2.51 -0.65
N GLY A 55 3.15 2.07 -0.31
CA GLY A 55 3.60 1.94 1.07
C GLY A 55 4.46 3.14 1.48
N TYR A 56 4.14 3.76 2.61
CA TYR A 56 4.87 4.91 3.12
C TYR A 56 5.07 4.79 4.63
N GLY A 57 6.27 5.05 5.11
CA GLY A 57 6.67 4.83 6.48
C GLY A 57 7.54 3.58 6.62
N ILE A 58 7.19 2.68 7.55
CA ILE A 58 7.94 1.44 7.77
C ILE A 58 8.02 0.57 6.50
N ASP A 59 7.03 0.65 5.63
CA ASP A 59 6.96 -0.10 4.38
C ASP A 59 8.06 0.34 3.42
N GLY A 60 8.17 1.65 3.17
CA GLY A 60 9.25 2.21 2.34
C GLY A 60 10.62 1.89 2.93
N TYR A 61 10.77 1.99 4.26
CA TYR A 61 11.98 1.57 4.95
C TYR A 61 12.31 0.08 4.69
N CYS A 62 11.31 -0.79 4.74
CA CYS A 62 11.53 -2.22 4.48
C CYS A 62 12.00 -2.48 3.05
N CYS A 63 11.43 -1.79 2.07
CA CYS A 63 11.86 -1.89 0.67
C CYS A 63 13.29 -1.35 0.49
N GLU A 64 13.62 -0.18 1.03
CA GLU A 64 14.97 0.38 0.98
C GLU A 64 16.03 -0.57 1.56
N VAL A 65 15.77 -1.14 2.74
CA VAL A 65 16.68 -2.12 3.37
C VAL A 65 16.75 -3.41 2.56
N GLY A 66 15.61 -3.88 2.03
CA GLY A 66 15.55 -5.07 1.17
C GLY A 66 16.37 -4.93 -0.09
N ASP A 67 16.26 -3.80 -0.78
CA ASP A 67 17.01 -3.47 -1.99
C ASP A 67 18.53 -3.43 -1.69
N ALA A 68 18.92 -2.80 -0.58
CA ALA A 68 20.32 -2.78 -0.14
C ALA A 68 20.86 -4.19 0.18
N MET A 69 20.02 -5.09 0.73
CA MET A 69 20.41 -6.49 0.98
C MET A 69 20.53 -7.28 -0.33
N GLN A 70 19.61 -7.10 -1.29
CA GLN A 70 19.66 -7.71 -2.61
C GLN A 70 20.91 -7.26 -3.39
N ALA A 71 21.23 -5.97 -3.36
CA ALA A 71 22.43 -5.42 -4.01
C ALA A 71 23.72 -6.05 -3.46
N LYS A 72 23.78 -6.33 -2.13
CA LYS A 72 24.93 -6.98 -1.48
C LYS A 72 25.01 -8.49 -1.72
N ASN A 73 23.86 -9.15 -1.87
CA ASN A 73 23.74 -10.60 -2.00
C ASN A 73 22.69 -10.97 -3.05
N PRO A 74 23.00 -10.79 -4.34
CA PRO A 74 22.04 -11.08 -5.42
C PRO A 74 21.53 -12.53 -5.37
N GLY A 75 20.21 -12.68 -5.51
CA GLY A 75 19.54 -13.99 -5.54
C GLY A 75 19.26 -14.63 -4.17
N LYS A 76 19.68 -14.04 -3.05
CA LYS A 76 19.25 -14.51 -1.72
C LYS A 76 17.87 -13.98 -1.38
N PRO A 77 16.96 -14.81 -0.84
CA PRO A 77 15.65 -14.37 -0.43
C PRO A 77 15.73 -13.33 0.70
N VAL A 78 14.93 -12.26 0.59
CA VAL A 78 14.84 -11.21 1.61
C VAL A 78 13.64 -11.49 2.51
N ASN A 79 13.86 -11.50 3.82
CA ASN A 79 12.79 -11.65 4.81
C ASN A 79 12.29 -10.26 5.26
N TYR A 80 11.31 -9.72 4.54
CA TYR A 80 10.72 -8.40 4.82
C TYR A 80 10.06 -8.31 6.20
N THR A 81 9.46 -9.40 6.69
CA THR A 81 8.88 -9.44 8.06
C THR A 81 9.97 -9.24 9.12
N ALA A 82 11.13 -9.89 8.97
CA ALA A 82 12.24 -9.70 9.89
C ALA A 82 12.81 -8.27 9.82
N ILE A 83 12.85 -7.65 8.61
CA ILE A 83 13.25 -6.26 8.43
C ILE A 83 12.26 -5.34 9.15
N ALA A 84 10.95 -5.56 8.98
CA ALA A 84 9.90 -4.76 9.63
C ALA A 84 10.01 -4.84 11.16
N ILE A 85 10.16 -6.03 11.74
CA ILE A 85 10.30 -6.22 13.19
C ILE A 85 11.56 -5.52 13.71
N LYS A 86 12.71 -5.70 13.06
CA LYS A 86 13.96 -5.01 13.43
C LYS A 86 13.83 -3.49 13.26
N GLY A 87 13.19 -3.05 12.18
CA GLY A 87 12.89 -1.65 11.92
C GLY A 87 12.07 -1.03 13.05
N LEU A 88 10.94 -1.63 13.40
CA LEU A 88 10.06 -1.17 14.48
C LEU A 88 10.80 -1.09 15.83
N LEU A 89 11.66 -2.06 16.14
CA LEU A 89 12.35 -2.10 17.41
C LEU A 89 13.52 -1.11 17.49
N PHE A 90 14.35 -1.02 16.46
CA PHE A 90 15.68 -0.43 16.59
C PHE A 90 15.98 0.74 15.66
N HIS A 91 15.45 0.73 14.44
CA HIS A 91 15.95 1.61 13.38
C HIS A 91 14.93 2.64 12.92
N TYR A 92 13.68 2.26 12.70
CA TYR A 92 12.66 3.17 12.22
C TYR A 92 12.15 4.09 13.33
N ARG A 93 12.05 5.39 13.01
CA ARG A 93 11.45 6.41 13.88
C ARG A 93 10.19 6.92 13.22
N PRO A 94 9.05 6.85 13.92
CA PRO A 94 7.81 7.36 13.36
C PRO A 94 7.89 8.88 13.18
N VAL A 95 7.38 9.36 12.07
CA VAL A 95 7.32 10.76 11.66
C VAL A 95 5.92 11.33 11.90
N ASN A 96 5.74 12.65 11.77
CA ASN A 96 4.40 13.21 11.73
C ASN A 96 3.93 13.32 10.27
N ALA A 97 2.63 13.17 10.06
CA ALA A 97 2.03 13.23 8.73
C ALA A 97 0.80 14.13 8.72
N THR A 98 0.58 14.80 7.59
CA THR A 98 -0.72 15.37 7.23
C THR A 98 -1.28 14.53 6.10
N ILE A 99 -2.48 14.00 6.27
CA ILE A 99 -3.19 13.21 5.27
C ILE A 99 -4.46 13.94 4.88
N THR A 100 -4.57 14.28 3.60
CA THR A 100 -5.72 14.94 3.00
C THR A 100 -6.48 13.94 2.14
N VAL A 101 -7.75 13.76 2.40
CA VAL A 101 -8.65 12.89 1.63
C VAL A 101 -9.79 13.75 1.12
N ASP A 102 -9.92 13.87 -0.21
CA ASP A 102 -10.95 14.68 -0.88
C ASP A 102 -11.08 16.10 -0.30
N GLY A 103 -9.94 16.73 -0.03
CA GLY A 103 -9.84 18.09 0.53
C GLY A 103 -9.91 18.18 2.07
N GLU A 104 -10.31 17.11 2.78
CA GLU A 104 -10.32 17.10 4.24
C GLU A 104 -8.97 16.66 4.80
N SER A 105 -8.25 17.56 5.47
CA SER A 105 -6.92 17.31 6.04
C SER A 105 -6.99 16.92 7.52
N ARG A 106 -6.19 15.93 7.90
CA ARG A 106 -5.94 15.54 9.30
C ARG A 106 -4.45 15.38 9.54
N THR A 107 -3.98 15.81 10.72
CA THR A 107 -2.58 15.68 11.14
C THR A 107 -2.45 14.58 12.18
N TYR A 108 -1.47 13.69 11.93
CA TYR A 108 -1.18 12.53 12.76
C TYR A 108 0.24 12.65 13.32
N ARG A 109 0.40 12.36 14.60
CA ARG A 109 1.72 12.32 15.25
C ARG A 109 2.20 10.88 15.38
N ARG A 110 3.50 10.67 15.21
CA ARG A 110 4.13 9.37 15.37
C ARG A 110 3.51 8.32 14.44
N VAL A 111 3.52 8.60 13.15
CA VAL A 111 3.02 7.72 12.10
C VAL A 111 4.03 6.62 11.84
N TRP A 112 3.60 5.39 11.96
CA TRP A 112 4.40 4.19 11.69
C TRP A 112 4.27 3.74 10.24
N LEU A 113 3.06 3.81 9.70
CA LEU A 113 2.77 3.54 8.29
C LEU A 113 1.57 4.39 7.84
N ALA A 114 1.59 4.76 6.56
CA ALA A 114 0.51 5.53 5.92
C ALA A 114 0.36 5.10 4.45
N PRO A 115 0.00 3.83 4.16
CA PRO A 115 -0.24 3.37 2.80
C PRO A 115 -1.51 3.94 2.21
N THR A 116 -1.54 3.99 0.86
CA THR A 116 -2.76 4.21 0.07
C THR A 116 -2.95 3.02 -0.86
N MET A 117 -4.11 2.38 -0.75
CA MET A 117 -4.37 1.06 -1.32
C MET A 117 -5.46 1.09 -2.38
N LYS A 118 -5.23 0.36 -3.49
CA LYS A 118 -6.25 -0.06 -4.47
C LYS A 118 -6.67 -1.51 -4.27
N GLY A 119 -5.80 -2.33 -3.68
CA GLY A 119 -6.08 -3.70 -3.26
C GLY A 119 -6.14 -3.82 -1.74
N ARG A 120 -6.53 -5.01 -1.25
CA ARG A 120 -6.54 -5.32 0.18
C ARG A 120 -5.16 -5.63 0.73
N TYR A 121 -4.28 -6.21 -0.11
CA TYR A 121 -3.01 -6.79 0.29
C TYR A 121 -1.81 -6.06 -0.30
N TYR A 122 -0.72 -6.03 0.44
CA TYR A 122 0.61 -5.66 -0.03
C TYR A 122 1.69 -6.29 0.86
N GLY A 123 2.97 -6.18 0.45
CA GLY A 123 4.11 -6.59 1.28
C GLY A 123 4.17 -8.08 1.61
N GLY A 124 3.61 -8.94 0.76
CA GLY A 124 3.66 -10.40 0.90
C GLY A 124 2.61 -10.96 1.86
N GLY A 125 1.36 -10.54 1.75
CA GLY A 125 0.22 -11.09 2.46
C GLY A 125 -0.33 -10.24 3.60
N MET A 126 0.15 -9.02 3.79
CA MET A 126 -0.45 -8.10 4.76
C MET A 126 -1.79 -7.56 4.23
N MET A 127 -2.91 -7.90 4.89
CA MET A 127 -4.25 -7.40 4.58
C MET A 127 -4.46 -6.01 5.19
N VAL A 128 -3.78 -5.01 4.65
CA VAL A 128 -3.72 -3.67 5.26
C VAL A 128 -5.01 -2.86 5.08
N ALA A 129 -5.74 -3.10 4.00
CA ALA A 129 -7.02 -2.45 3.71
C ALA A 129 -8.15 -3.49 3.51
N PRO A 130 -8.59 -4.20 4.57
CA PRO A 130 -9.51 -5.34 4.43
C PRO A 130 -10.88 -4.97 3.84
N GLY A 131 -11.30 -3.70 3.95
CA GLY A 131 -12.53 -3.19 3.37
C GLY A 131 -12.42 -2.71 1.92
N GLN A 132 -11.20 -2.67 1.34
CA GLN A 132 -11.01 -2.18 -0.03
C GLN A 132 -11.63 -3.14 -1.05
N ASP A 133 -12.41 -2.60 -1.97
CA ASP A 133 -12.94 -3.32 -3.12
C ASP A 133 -12.37 -2.76 -4.42
N ARG A 134 -11.57 -3.58 -5.14
CA ARG A 134 -10.99 -3.23 -6.44
C ARG A 134 -12.03 -2.93 -7.51
N LYS A 135 -13.21 -3.54 -7.41
CA LYS A 135 -14.32 -3.44 -8.36
C LYS A 135 -15.39 -2.44 -7.92
N SER A 136 -15.15 -1.73 -6.83
CA SER A 136 -16.06 -0.69 -6.37
C SER A 136 -16.43 0.27 -7.50
N ALA A 137 -17.73 0.49 -7.68
CA ALA A 137 -18.25 1.35 -8.76
C ALA A 137 -17.83 2.81 -8.61
N ASP A 138 -17.53 3.25 -7.38
CA ASP A 138 -17.04 4.61 -7.11
C ASP A 138 -15.53 4.76 -7.34
N GLY A 139 -14.81 3.64 -7.49
CA GLY A 139 -13.39 3.61 -7.83
C GLY A 139 -12.44 4.14 -6.76
N LYS A 140 -12.92 4.45 -5.56
CA LYS A 140 -12.11 5.00 -4.47
C LYS A 140 -10.88 4.16 -4.13
N VAL A 141 -9.92 4.82 -3.52
CA VAL A 141 -8.73 4.22 -2.88
C VAL A 141 -8.80 4.41 -1.38
N THR A 142 -8.16 3.52 -0.63
CA THR A 142 -8.19 3.51 0.84
C THR A 142 -6.84 3.96 1.41
N SER A 143 -6.84 4.99 2.24
CA SER A 143 -5.72 5.34 3.11
C SER A 143 -5.88 4.65 4.46
N VAL A 144 -4.82 4.02 4.92
CA VAL A 144 -4.73 3.46 6.28
C VAL A 144 -3.56 4.12 6.98
N VAL A 145 -3.79 4.66 8.16
CA VAL A 145 -2.72 5.27 8.96
C VAL A 145 -2.63 4.59 10.32
N MET A 146 -1.42 4.15 10.68
CA MET A 146 -1.11 3.65 12.03
C MET A 146 -0.23 4.67 12.74
N TYR A 147 -0.70 5.22 13.87
CA TYR A 147 -0.13 6.39 14.50
C TYR A 147 -0.25 6.40 16.02
N GLY A 148 0.41 7.36 16.68
CA GLY A 148 0.22 7.72 18.08
C GLY A 148 0.79 6.73 19.11
N SER A 149 1.01 5.47 18.73
CA SER A 149 1.42 4.41 19.65
C SER A 149 2.93 4.37 19.90
N GLY A 150 3.34 3.77 21.02
CA GLY A 150 4.73 3.42 21.31
C GLY A 150 5.17 2.15 20.60
N LYS A 151 6.49 1.94 20.48
CA LYS A 151 7.09 0.79 19.79
C LYS A 151 6.50 -0.57 20.23
N LEU A 152 6.40 -0.81 21.54
CA LEU A 152 5.90 -2.08 22.07
C LEU A 152 4.43 -2.32 21.69
N LYS A 153 3.57 -1.29 21.78
CA LYS A 153 2.17 -1.42 21.37
C LYS A 153 2.05 -1.63 19.86
N THR A 154 2.81 -0.88 19.07
CA THR A 154 2.86 -1.06 17.61
C THR A 154 3.29 -2.49 17.24
N LEU A 155 4.36 -3.00 17.87
CA LEU A 155 4.85 -4.34 17.64
C LEU A 155 3.82 -5.42 18.03
N ALA A 156 3.09 -5.23 19.13
CA ALA A 156 2.04 -6.16 19.55
C ALA A 156 0.84 -6.20 18.60
N VAL A 157 0.49 -5.06 17.99
CA VAL A 157 -0.64 -4.95 17.04
C VAL A 157 -0.23 -5.33 15.62
N PHE A 158 1.03 -5.10 15.23
CA PHE A 158 1.51 -5.30 13.86
C PHE A 158 1.18 -6.68 13.26
N PRO A 159 1.33 -7.83 13.96
CA PRO A 159 0.97 -9.13 13.39
C PRO A 159 -0.51 -9.26 12.98
N SER A 160 -1.41 -8.52 13.62
CA SER A 160 -2.84 -8.54 13.29
C SER A 160 -3.16 -7.96 11.91
N ILE A 161 -2.18 -7.30 11.27
CA ILE A 161 -2.30 -6.76 9.91
C ILE A 161 -2.48 -7.89 8.86
N PHE A 162 -1.87 -9.06 9.10
CA PHE A 162 -2.00 -10.21 8.20
C PHE A 162 -3.43 -10.76 8.14
N GLU A 163 -4.22 -10.52 9.19
CA GLU A 163 -5.62 -10.93 9.28
C GLU A 163 -6.59 -9.75 9.09
N GLY A 164 -6.09 -8.56 8.79
CA GLY A 164 -6.90 -7.34 8.68
C GLY A 164 -7.51 -6.85 9.99
N LYS A 165 -7.13 -7.46 11.13
CA LYS A 165 -7.70 -7.15 12.46
C LYS A 165 -7.15 -5.86 13.09
N HIS A 166 -6.04 -5.33 12.58
CA HIS A 166 -5.45 -4.07 13.06
C HIS A 166 -6.41 -2.89 12.98
N ILE A 167 -7.36 -2.87 12.02
CA ILE A 167 -8.34 -1.80 11.88
C ILE A 167 -9.34 -1.71 13.04
N ALA A 168 -9.40 -2.72 13.92
CA ALA A 168 -10.19 -2.68 15.15
C ALA A 168 -9.59 -1.78 16.22
N HIS A 169 -8.28 -1.49 16.14
CA HIS A 169 -7.57 -0.61 17.07
C HIS A 169 -7.75 0.87 16.72
N LYS A 170 -8.98 1.38 16.84
CA LYS A 170 -9.36 2.75 16.45
C LYS A 170 -8.56 3.86 17.14
N GLU A 171 -7.94 3.56 18.29
CA GLU A 171 -7.09 4.50 19.02
C GLU A 171 -5.70 4.71 18.37
N MET A 172 -5.34 3.88 17.41
CA MET A 172 -4.05 3.98 16.72
C MET A 172 -4.09 3.64 15.23
N VAL A 173 -5.26 3.28 14.71
CA VAL A 173 -5.45 3.00 13.27
C VAL A 173 -6.69 3.74 12.77
N GLU A 174 -6.52 4.53 11.74
CA GLU A 174 -7.61 5.19 11.04
C GLU A 174 -7.61 4.75 9.57
N VAL A 175 -8.82 4.54 9.04
CA VAL A 175 -9.07 4.16 7.64
C VAL A 175 -9.95 5.23 7.02
N ARG A 176 -9.54 5.78 5.88
CA ARG A 176 -10.29 6.77 5.11
C ARG A 176 -10.27 6.40 3.63
N GLU A 177 -11.39 6.62 2.97
CA GLU A 177 -11.56 6.34 1.53
C GLU A 177 -11.84 7.63 0.77
N GLY A 178 -11.30 7.75 -0.43
CA GLY A 178 -11.51 8.93 -1.26
C GLY A 178 -11.01 8.76 -2.69
N HIS A 179 -11.27 9.79 -3.50
CA HIS A 179 -10.82 9.85 -4.90
C HIS A 179 -9.47 10.54 -5.04
N GLU A 180 -9.16 11.47 -4.16
CA GLU A 180 -7.84 12.10 -4.10
C GLU A 180 -7.29 12.00 -2.67
N ILE A 181 -6.10 11.41 -2.53
CA ILE A 181 -5.43 11.25 -1.25
C ILE A 181 -4.02 11.81 -1.36
N THR A 182 -3.72 12.81 -0.53
CA THR A 182 -2.37 13.35 -0.37
C THR A 182 -1.83 12.96 0.99
N VAL A 183 -0.63 12.38 1.03
CA VAL A 183 0.10 12.08 2.27
C VAL A 183 1.39 12.88 2.27
N ALA A 184 1.59 13.68 3.30
CA ALA A 184 2.80 14.49 3.50
C ALA A 184 3.43 14.16 4.86
N PHE A 185 4.73 13.80 4.85
CA PHE A 185 5.53 13.58 6.04
C PHE A 185 6.40 14.82 6.37
N ASP A 186 6.68 15.03 7.62
CA ASP A 186 7.55 16.12 8.08
C ASP A 186 9.05 15.84 7.84
N HIS A 187 9.42 14.61 7.43
CA HIS A 187 10.78 14.20 7.07
C HIS A 187 10.78 13.35 5.80
N PRO A 188 11.85 13.47 4.96
CA PRO A 188 12.02 12.59 3.82
C PRO A 188 12.07 11.12 4.26
N THR A 189 11.29 10.28 3.59
CA THR A 189 11.18 8.85 3.89
C THR A 189 11.15 8.08 2.57
N ALA A 190 11.60 6.84 2.55
CA ALA A 190 11.43 5.98 1.40
C ALA A 190 9.95 5.66 1.19
N LEU A 191 9.53 5.65 -0.07
CA LEU A 191 8.21 5.27 -0.54
C LEU A 191 8.33 4.02 -1.40
N GLN A 192 7.39 3.11 -1.34
CA GLN A 192 7.27 2.03 -2.33
C GLN A 192 5.99 2.19 -3.16
N VAL A 193 6.05 1.89 -4.46
CA VAL A 193 4.92 1.81 -5.39
C VAL A 193 4.90 0.41 -5.96
N ASP A 194 3.94 -0.42 -5.56
CA ASP A 194 3.85 -1.84 -5.95
C ASP A 194 5.18 -2.62 -5.79
N GLY A 195 5.99 -2.25 -4.78
CA GLY A 195 7.30 -2.86 -4.49
C GLY A 195 8.51 -2.09 -5.01
N GLU A 196 8.34 -1.13 -5.92
CA GLU A 196 9.44 -0.29 -6.42
C GLU A 196 9.73 0.87 -5.45
N THR A 197 10.99 1.01 -5.04
CA THR A 197 11.40 1.99 -4.02
C THR A 197 11.73 3.35 -4.63
N ILE A 198 11.19 4.42 -4.04
CA ILE A 198 11.53 5.82 -4.34
C ILE A 198 12.06 6.48 -3.07
N LEU A 199 13.31 6.96 -3.11
CA LEU A 199 13.98 7.55 -1.94
C LEU A 199 13.68 9.04 -1.80
N GLY A 200 13.79 9.55 -0.55
CA GLY A 200 13.78 10.97 -0.25
C GLY A 200 12.41 11.64 -0.46
N VAL A 201 11.32 10.90 -0.32
CA VAL A 201 9.96 11.40 -0.53
C VAL A 201 9.47 12.10 0.72
N THR A 202 8.93 13.32 0.57
CA THR A 202 8.23 14.05 1.63
C THR A 202 6.72 14.03 1.46
N SER A 203 6.24 13.88 0.22
CA SER A 203 4.80 13.80 -0.05
C SER A 203 4.51 13.07 -1.35
N TYR A 204 3.30 12.52 -1.44
CA TYR A 204 2.74 12.00 -2.67
C TYR A 204 1.24 12.31 -2.74
N THR A 205 0.69 12.32 -3.94
CA THR A 205 -0.75 12.45 -4.19
C THR A 205 -1.22 11.31 -5.07
N VAL A 206 -2.22 10.57 -4.58
CA VAL A 206 -2.92 9.54 -5.34
C VAL A 206 -4.22 10.11 -5.90
N ARG A 207 -4.52 9.77 -7.16
CA ARG A 207 -5.84 9.95 -7.75
C ARG A 207 -6.40 8.60 -8.15
N ALA A 208 -7.62 8.34 -7.71
CA ALA A 208 -8.36 7.13 -8.07
C ALA A 208 -8.54 7.06 -9.61
N GLY A 209 -8.54 5.84 -10.14
CA GLY A 209 -8.89 5.62 -11.53
C GLY A 209 -10.37 5.98 -11.76
N VAL A 210 -10.67 6.68 -12.84
CA VAL A 210 -12.05 6.98 -13.22
C VAL A 210 -12.64 5.72 -13.83
N PRO A 211 -13.77 5.16 -13.31
CA PRO A 211 -14.46 4.06 -13.97
C PRO A 211 -14.79 4.45 -15.42
N ALA A 212 -14.63 3.52 -16.35
CA ALA A 212 -15.11 3.73 -17.70
C ALA A 212 -16.60 4.12 -17.62
N LYS A 213 -16.99 5.25 -18.21
CA LYS A 213 -18.40 5.64 -18.29
C LYS A 213 -19.14 4.47 -18.91
N VAL A 214 -20.04 3.84 -18.14
CA VAL A 214 -21.01 2.90 -18.70
C VAL A 214 -21.76 3.69 -19.77
N ALA A 215 -21.60 3.32 -21.04
CA ALA A 215 -22.37 3.93 -22.11
C ALA A 215 -23.83 3.68 -21.76
N GLU A 216 -24.60 4.75 -21.53
CA GLU A 216 -26.04 4.63 -21.37
C GLU A 216 -26.57 3.95 -22.64
N PRO A 217 -27.39 2.89 -22.53
CA PRO A 217 -28.01 2.30 -23.71
C PRO A 217 -28.89 3.36 -24.38
N VAL A 218 -28.61 3.60 -25.66
CA VAL A 218 -29.42 4.48 -26.55
C VAL A 218 -30.77 3.86 -26.80
#